data_d83511ce201ec9cd8c273f9a7e2d95e4
#
_entry.id   d83511ce201ec9cd8c273f9a7e2d95e4
#
_cell.length_a   1.000
_cell.length_b   1.000
_cell.length_c   1.000
_cell.angle_alpha   90.00
_cell.angle_beta   90.00
_cell.angle_gamma   90.00
#
_symmetry.space_group_name_H-M   'P 1'
#
loop_
_entity.id
_entity.type
_entity.pdbx_description
1 polymer ?
#
loop_
_entity_poly.entity_id
_entity_poly.type
_entity_poly.pdbx_seq_one_letter_code
_entity_poly.pdbx_strand_id
1 'polypeptide(L)'
;MKTMRCSTWNSTLQPGRISYDMPGIFFISGPCGCGKTTLADAYAKHLARQGQKTVYVIHGDDFHRGFTEPDSKPVFFPEGRASDQVLWEDILRFNWDCIIATADRALRQDLDVVIDYVIEDELPRVQALAVKYHAALYYIVLTADADEIERRIRRRGDTDMIARALFLKEKLEGLPENQGHLYNNTGKTPEEVIREIVPAQYMVQLP
;
A
#
# COMPACT_ATOMS: atom_id res chain seq x y z
N MET A 1 35.07 6.10 -26.56
CA MET A 1 33.86 5.63 -27.23
C MET A 1 33.63 4.17 -26.85
N LYS A 2 32.74 3.88 -25.90
CA LYS A 2 32.33 2.49 -25.60
C LYS A 2 30.96 2.26 -26.24
N THR A 3 30.92 1.36 -27.21
CA THR A 3 29.71 0.95 -27.92
C THR A 3 28.78 0.21 -26.97
N MET A 4 27.58 0.78 -26.72
CA MET A 4 26.47 0.08 -26.11
C MET A 4 26.03 -1.09 -27.02
N ARG A 5 26.13 -2.32 -26.53
CA ARG A 5 25.48 -3.45 -27.15
C ARG A 5 24.00 -3.44 -26.76
N CYS A 6 23.17 -3.30 -27.77
CA CYS A 6 21.73 -3.54 -27.67
C CYS A 6 21.52 -5.05 -27.47
N SER A 7 21.12 -5.49 -26.31
CA SER A 7 20.75 -6.88 -26.05
C SER A 7 19.31 -7.11 -26.48
N THR A 8 19.14 -8.02 -27.45
CA THR A 8 17.84 -8.49 -27.94
C THR A 8 17.04 -9.14 -26.83
N TRP A 9 15.83 -8.64 -26.64
CA TRP A 9 14.83 -9.15 -25.69
C TRP A 9 14.39 -10.56 -26.08
N ASN A 10 14.72 -11.54 -25.27
CA ASN A 10 14.13 -12.88 -25.34
C ASN A 10 13.09 -12.99 -24.22
N SER A 11 11.83 -12.67 -24.55
CA SER A 11 10.70 -12.74 -23.62
C SER A 11 10.13 -14.15 -23.57
N THR A 12 10.71 -15.03 -22.79
CA THR A 12 10.02 -16.21 -22.26
C THR A 12 9.72 -15.97 -20.80
N LEU A 13 8.62 -15.25 -20.54
CA LEU A 13 8.06 -15.08 -19.19
C LEU A 13 7.55 -16.45 -18.71
N GLN A 14 8.24 -17.04 -17.77
CA GLN A 14 7.67 -18.14 -16.98
C GLN A 14 6.58 -17.56 -16.07
N PRO A 15 5.37 -18.16 -16.00
CA PRO A 15 4.32 -17.71 -15.11
C PRO A 15 4.81 -17.83 -13.66
N GLY A 16 4.84 -16.69 -12.92
CA GLY A 16 5.18 -16.63 -11.50
C GLY A 16 6.51 -15.98 -11.14
N ARG A 17 7.34 -15.57 -12.10
CA ARG A 17 8.56 -14.78 -11.82
C ARG A 17 8.32 -13.29 -12.04
N ILE A 18 8.47 -12.49 -10.97
CA ILE A 18 8.58 -11.04 -11.10
C ILE A 18 9.84 -10.75 -11.92
N SER A 19 9.72 -9.95 -12.99
CA SER A 19 10.89 -9.44 -13.72
C SER A 19 11.59 -8.43 -12.82
N TYR A 20 12.80 -8.74 -12.37
CA TYR A 20 13.58 -7.87 -11.50
C TYR A 20 14.34 -6.75 -12.25
N ASP A 21 14.11 -6.63 -13.57
CA ASP A 21 14.80 -5.64 -14.42
C ASP A 21 14.15 -4.25 -14.40
N MET A 22 12.97 -4.11 -13.79
CA MET A 22 12.25 -2.84 -13.64
C MET A 22 11.79 -2.66 -12.20
N PRO A 23 11.70 -1.42 -11.68
CA PRO A 23 11.18 -1.19 -10.35
C PRO A 23 9.72 -1.60 -10.25
N GLY A 24 9.33 -2.08 -9.07
CA GLY A 24 7.95 -2.45 -8.75
C GLY A 24 7.35 -1.55 -7.69
N ILE A 25 6.07 -1.22 -7.85
CA ILE A 25 5.24 -0.59 -6.81
C ILE A 25 4.26 -1.64 -6.32
N PHE A 26 4.33 -1.97 -5.03
CA PHE A 26 3.41 -2.89 -4.36
C PHE A 26 2.54 -2.09 -3.40
N PHE A 27 1.30 -1.82 -3.79
CA PHE A 27 0.38 -1.04 -2.98
C PHE A 27 -0.60 -1.96 -2.23
N ILE A 28 -0.59 -1.88 -0.91
CA ILE A 28 -1.44 -2.65 -0.01
C ILE A 28 -2.46 -1.70 0.62
N SER A 29 -3.70 -1.74 0.13
CA SER A 29 -4.83 -0.99 0.66
C SER A 29 -5.69 -1.88 1.58
N GLY A 30 -6.69 -1.30 2.21
CA GLY A 30 -7.68 -1.99 3.04
C GLY A 30 -8.05 -1.22 4.31
N PRO A 31 -9.09 -1.61 5.04
CA PRO A 31 -9.55 -0.93 6.23
C PRO A 31 -8.56 -1.01 7.39
N CYS A 32 -8.77 -0.20 8.44
CA CYS A 32 -8.05 -0.37 9.71
C CYS A 32 -8.26 -1.78 10.25
N GLY A 33 -7.26 -2.34 10.93
CA GLY A 33 -7.37 -3.68 11.53
C GLY A 33 -7.18 -4.85 10.56
N CYS A 34 -7.19 -4.65 9.23
CA CYS A 34 -6.95 -5.75 8.27
C CYS A 34 -5.49 -6.22 8.19
N GLY A 35 -4.52 -5.47 8.75
CA GLY A 35 -3.11 -5.90 8.83
C GLY A 35 -2.20 -5.39 7.72
N LYS A 36 -2.56 -4.29 7.03
CA LYS A 36 -1.75 -3.68 5.96
C LYS A 36 -0.28 -3.51 6.31
N THR A 37 -0.01 -2.77 7.39
CA THR A 37 1.35 -2.44 7.85
C THR A 37 2.18 -3.69 8.13
N THR A 38 1.58 -4.66 8.83
CA THR A 38 2.26 -5.93 9.14
C THR A 38 2.60 -6.72 7.87
N LEU A 39 1.67 -6.73 6.90
CA LEU A 39 1.93 -7.39 5.61
C LEU A 39 2.96 -6.63 4.79
N ALA A 40 2.91 -5.29 4.76
CA ALA A 40 3.85 -4.46 4.02
C ALA A 40 5.30 -4.72 4.47
N ASP A 41 5.54 -4.74 5.78
CA ASP A 41 6.85 -5.06 6.36
C ASP A 41 7.34 -6.46 6.01
N ALA A 42 6.45 -7.44 6.14
CA ALA A 42 6.79 -8.83 5.84
C ALA A 42 7.04 -9.04 4.35
N TYR A 43 6.21 -8.41 3.50
CA TYR A 43 6.30 -8.50 2.05
C TYR A 43 7.56 -7.81 1.51
N ALA A 44 7.91 -6.63 2.02
CA ALA A 44 9.15 -5.95 1.66
C ALA A 44 10.39 -6.79 1.98
N LYS A 45 10.42 -7.44 3.15
CA LYS A 45 11.51 -8.38 3.51
C LYS A 45 11.55 -9.58 2.57
N HIS A 46 10.39 -10.08 2.15
CA HIS A 46 10.28 -11.18 1.20
C HIS A 46 10.83 -10.77 -0.18
N LEU A 47 10.40 -9.63 -0.72
CA LEU A 47 10.89 -9.10 -2.00
C LEU A 47 12.39 -8.85 -1.98
N ALA A 48 12.91 -8.22 -0.94
CA ALA A 48 14.34 -7.93 -0.81
C ALA A 48 15.19 -9.21 -0.82
N ARG A 49 14.71 -10.29 -0.18
CA ARG A 49 15.41 -11.58 -0.19
C ARG A 49 15.35 -12.28 -1.54
N GLN A 50 14.20 -12.24 -2.22
CA GLN A 50 14.03 -12.89 -3.53
C GLN A 50 14.76 -12.16 -4.65
N GLY A 51 14.66 -10.83 -4.68
CA GLY A 51 15.25 -10.00 -5.73
C GLY A 51 16.70 -9.64 -5.48
N GLN A 52 17.24 -9.88 -4.28
CA GLN A 52 18.53 -9.36 -3.83
C GLN A 52 18.66 -7.85 -4.07
N LYS A 53 17.53 -7.12 -3.96
CA LYS A 53 17.38 -5.70 -4.25
C LYS A 53 16.87 -4.98 -3.01
N THR A 54 17.27 -3.73 -2.84
CA THR A 54 16.75 -2.90 -1.75
C THR A 54 15.30 -2.51 -2.04
N VAL A 55 14.44 -2.65 -1.05
CA VAL A 55 13.03 -2.27 -1.08
C VAL A 55 12.81 -1.12 -0.11
N TYR A 56 12.08 -0.10 -0.53
CA TYR A 56 11.69 1.01 0.34
C TYR A 56 10.23 0.86 0.77
N VAL A 57 9.96 0.92 2.08
CA VAL A 57 8.61 0.83 2.63
C VAL A 57 8.09 2.22 2.98
N ILE A 58 6.84 2.50 2.61
CA ILE A 58 6.13 3.73 2.93
C ILE A 58 4.88 3.37 3.71
N HIS A 59 4.84 3.74 4.98
CA HIS A 59 3.64 3.67 5.80
C HIS A 59 2.93 5.02 5.73
N GLY A 60 1.80 5.09 5.02
CA GLY A 60 1.09 6.34 4.81
C GLY A 60 0.60 7.00 6.10
N ASP A 61 0.28 6.19 7.11
CA ASP A 61 -0.13 6.69 8.43
C ASP A 61 0.98 7.45 9.17
N ASP A 62 2.26 7.27 8.82
CA ASP A 62 3.35 7.97 9.49
C ASP A 62 3.37 9.48 9.18
N PHE A 63 2.82 9.88 8.03
CA PHE A 63 2.81 11.29 7.65
C PHE A 63 1.85 12.11 8.52
N HIS A 64 0.68 11.57 8.93
CA HIS A 64 -0.18 12.34 9.83
C HIS A 64 0.27 12.33 11.29
N ARG A 65 1.12 11.42 11.69
CA ARG A 65 1.71 11.44 13.04
C ARG A 65 2.65 12.63 13.26
N GLY A 66 3.09 13.27 12.18
CA GLY A 66 3.92 14.48 12.24
C GLY A 66 3.16 15.75 12.61
N PHE A 67 1.83 15.76 12.50
CA PHE A 67 1.02 16.90 12.91
C PHE A 67 0.90 16.96 14.43
N THR A 68 1.20 18.11 15.00
CA THR A 68 1.16 18.35 16.47
C THR A 68 0.46 19.66 16.75
N GLU A 69 -0.49 19.66 17.67
CA GLU A 69 -1.16 20.87 18.15
C GLU A 69 -0.37 21.56 19.26
N PRO A 70 -0.67 22.86 19.53
CA PRO A 70 -0.01 23.62 20.60
C PRO A 70 -0.02 22.93 21.98
N ASP A 71 -1.04 22.15 22.27
CA ASP A 71 -1.17 21.39 23.53
C ASP A 71 -0.41 20.05 23.52
N SER A 72 0.45 19.82 22.55
CA SER A 72 1.19 18.57 22.34
C SER A 72 0.28 17.34 22.17
N LYS A 73 -0.95 17.54 21.72
CA LYS A 73 -1.86 16.46 21.35
C LYS A 73 -1.63 16.08 19.89
N PRO A 74 -1.61 14.80 19.56
CA PRO A 74 -1.63 14.39 18.17
C PRO A 74 -2.92 14.88 17.50
N VAL A 75 -2.81 15.38 16.28
CA VAL A 75 -3.93 15.95 15.52
C VAL A 75 -4.93 14.88 15.06
N PHE A 76 -4.67 13.62 15.36
CA PHE A 76 -5.52 12.50 14.99
C PHE A 76 -6.64 12.29 16.01
N PHE A 77 -7.89 12.57 15.59
CA PHE A 77 -9.09 12.29 16.37
C PHE A 77 -9.95 11.23 15.70
N PRO A 78 -10.50 10.26 16.47
CA PRO A 78 -11.36 9.20 15.95
C PRO A 78 -12.64 9.70 15.26
N GLU A 79 -13.06 10.93 15.55
CA GLU A 79 -14.32 11.51 15.11
C GLU A 79 -14.29 12.18 13.72
N GLY A 80 -13.22 12.02 12.94
CA GLY A 80 -13.09 12.62 11.61
C GLY A 80 -12.77 14.11 11.60
N ARG A 81 -12.55 14.72 12.77
CA ARG A 81 -11.96 16.05 12.92
C ARG A 81 -10.48 15.89 13.24
N ALA A 82 -9.65 16.49 12.43
CA ALA A 82 -8.22 16.50 12.72
C ALA A 82 -7.90 17.43 13.89
N SER A 83 -8.46 18.64 13.87
CA SER A 83 -8.42 19.63 14.95
C SER A 83 -9.33 20.80 14.58
N ASP A 84 -9.45 21.81 15.47
CA ASP A 84 -10.10 23.07 15.12
C ASP A 84 -9.28 23.89 14.11
N GLN A 85 -8.01 23.56 13.90
CA GLN A 85 -7.07 24.30 13.03
C GLN A 85 -6.78 23.61 11.71
N VAL A 86 -6.92 22.28 11.63
CA VAL A 86 -6.60 21.50 10.42
C VAL A 86 -7.77 20.59 10.06
N LEU A 87 -8.25 20.70 8.84
CA LEU A 87 -9.29 19.81 8.32
C LEU A 87 -8.71 18.44 7.99
N TRP A 88 -9.50 17.40 8.24
CA TRP A 88 -9.09 16.02 7.89
C TRP A 88 -8.75 15.87 6.40
N GLU A 89 -9.50 16.54 5.53
CA GLU A 89 -9.24 16.54 4.08
C GLU A 89 -7.88 17.11 3.72
N ASP A 90 -7.41 18.14 4.44
CA ASP A 90 -6.08 18.71 4.21
C ASP A 90 -4.98 17.76 4.68
N ILE A 91 -5.19 17.03 5.77
CA ILE A 91 -4.28 15.98 6.23
C ILE A 91 -4.21 14.84 5.21
N LEU A 92 -5.34 14.37 4.70
CA LEU A 92 -5.38 13.32 3.68
C LEU A 92 -4.63 13.75 2.42
N ARG A 93 -4.85 14.99 1.95
CA ARG A 93 -4.14 15.56 0.80
C ARG A 93 -2.63 15.61 1.05
N PHE A 94 -2.22 16.12 2.22
CA PHE A 94 -0.82 16.16 2.61
C PHE A 94 -0.19 14.77 2.64
N ASN A 95 -0.86 13.79 3.25
CA ASN A 95 -0.36 12.41 3.31
C ASN A 95 -0.15 11.84 1.91
N TRP A 96 -1.13 12.00 1.02
CA TRP A 96 -1.02 11.51 -0.35
C TRP A 96 0.10 12.20 -1.13
N ASP A 97 0.28 13.51 -0.94
CA ASP A 97 1.38 14.24 -1.56
C ASP A 97 2.75 13.75 -1.06
N CYS A 98 2.87 13.47 0.24
CA CYS A 98 4.07 12.89 0.83
C CYS A 98 4.32 11.45 0.35
N ILE A 99 3.30 10.60 0.27
CA ILE A 99 3.41 9.24 -0.26
C ILE A 99 3.95 9.27 -1.69
N ILE A 100 3.32 10.06 -2.57
CA ILE A 100 3.72 10.15 -3.98
C ILE A 100 5.13 10.74 -4.12
N ALA A 101 5.46 11.80 -3.39
CA ALA A 101 6.80 12.40 -3.43
C ALA A 101 7.89 11.44 -2.93
N THR A 102 7.60 10.67 -1.88
CA THR A 102 8.54 9.70 -1.32
C THR A 102 8.75 8.53 -2.28
N ALA A 103 7.66 8.01 -2.85
CA ALA A 103 7.72 6.94 -3.84
C ALA A 103 8.44 7.40 -5.13
N ASP A 104 8.17 8.63 -5.62
CA ASP A 104 8.90 9.22 -6.76
C ASP A 104 10.41 9.25 -6.48
N ARG A 105 10.80 9.63 -5.27
CA ARG A 105 12.21 9.68 -4.90
C ARG A 105 12.87 8.31 -4.84
N ALA A 106 12.17 7.31 -4.32
CA ALA A 106 12.66 5.93 -4.25
C ALA A 106 12.80 5.31 -5.64
N LEU A 107 11.79 5.46 -6.50
CA LEU A 107 11.80 4.95 -7.88
C LEU A 107 12.91 5.58 -8.74
N ARG A 108 13.24 6.86 -8.53
CA ARG A 108 14.41 7.50 -9.18
C ARG A 108 15.73 6.84 -8.84
N GLN A 109 15.81 6.12 -7.73
CA GLN A 109 17.00 5.37 -7.31
C GLN A 109 16.89 3.89 -7.68
N ASP A 110 15.94 3.54 -8.53
CA ASP A 110 15.69 2.17 -8.98
C ASP A 110 15.36 1.21 -7.82
N LEU A 111 14.70 1.72 -6.76
CA LEU A 111 14.23 0.91 -5.64
C LEU A 111 12.83 0.39 -5.93
N ASP A 112 12.55 -0.84 -5.50
CA ASP A 112 11.18 -1.30 -5.35
C ASP A 112 10.53 -0.58 -4.16
N VAL A 113 9.22 -0.31 -4.27
CA VAL A 113 8.48 0.41 -3.25
C VAL A 113 7.29 -0.42 -2.79
N VAL A 114 7.18 -0.62 -1.48
CA VAL A 114 5.98 -1.18 -0.85
C VAL A 114 5.28 -0.06 -0.11
N ILE A 115 4.00 0.16 -0.40
CA ILE A 115 3.21 1.23 0.20
C ILE A 115 2.01 0.60 0.91
N ASP A 116 1.75 0.97 2.15
CA ASP A 116 0.50 0.68 2.83
C ASP A 116 -0.23 1.96 3.20
N TYR A 117 -1.42 2.10 2.65
CA TYR A 117 -2.38 3.16 2.97
C TYR A 117 -3.77 2.81 2.43
N VAL A 118 -4.79 3.54 2.85
CA VAL A 118 -6.13 3.37 2.26
C VAL A 118 -6.21 4.15 0.96
N ILE A 119 -6.64 3.49 -0.13
CA ILE A 119 -7.03 4.13 -1.39
C ILE A 119 -8.56 4.17 -1.45
N GLU A 120 -9.11 5.35 -1.63
CA GLU A 120 -10.54 5.55 -1.89
C GLU A 120 -10.78 5.95 -3.35
N ASP A 121 -10.03 6.91 -3.88
CA ASP A 121 -10.10 7.42 -5.26
C ASP A 121 -8.73 7.85 -5.83
N GLU A 122 -7.64 7.59 -5.11
CA GLU A 122 -6.31 8.08 -5.46
C GLU A 122 -5.48 7.08 -6.29
N LEU A 123 -6.03 5.92 -6.63
CA LEU A 123 -5.33 4.94 -7.46
C LEU A 123 -4.75 5.53 -8.76
N PRO A 124 -5.42 6.46 -9.48
CA PRO A 124 -4.85 7.12 -10.65
C PRO A 124 -3.54 7.86 -10.39
N ARG A 125 -3.31 8.38 -9.19
CA ARG A 125 -2.04 9.04 -8.81
C ARG A 125 -0.88 8.02 -8.77
N VAL A 126 -1.14 6.84 -8.25
CA VAL A 126 -0.15 5.75 -8.19
C VAL A 126 0.10 5.17 -9.59
N GLN A 127 -0.95 5.03 -10.41
CA GLN A 127 -0.83 4.61 -11.81
C GLN A 127 0.04 5.59 -12.60
N ALA A 128 -0.19 6.90 -12.46
CA ALA A 128 0.63 7.92 -13.12
C ALA A 128 2.12 7.82 -12.73
N LEU A 129 2.39 7.51 -11.47
CA LEU A 129 3.75 7.29 -10.99
C LEU A 129 4.37 6.02 -11.63
N ALA A 130 3.61 4.93 -11.71
CA ALA A 130 4.05 3.69 -12.34
C ALA A 130 4.37 3.91 -13.84
N VAL A 131 3.49 4.61 -14.56
CA VAL A 131 3.73 4.97 -15.97
C VAL A 131 5.01 5.81 -16.13
N LYS A 132 5.21 6.81 -15.26
CA LYS A 132 6.38 7.70 -15.31
C LYS A 132 7.72 6.96 -15.22
N TYR A 133 7.76 5.91 -14.41
CA TYR A 133 9.00 5.13 -14.16
C TYR A 133 9.03 3.80 -14.90
N HIS A 134 8.05 3.51 -15.76
CA HIS A 134 7.87 2.20 -16.38
C HIS A 134 7.86 1.06 -15.32
N ALA A 135 7.33 1.36 -14.13
CA ALA A 135 7.29 0.43 -13.02
C ALA A 135 6.07 -0.50 -13.14
N ALA A 136 6.23 -1.76 -12.73
CA ALA A 136 5.09 -2.63 -12.54
C ALA A 136 4.30 -2.19 -11.30
N LEU A 137 2.97 -2.06 -11.41
CA LEU A 137 2.10 -1.73 -10.28
C LEU A 137 1.29 -2.95 -9.87
N TYR A 138 1.45 -3.36 -8.62
CA TYR A 138 0.65 -4.39 -7.97
C TYR A 138 -0.22 -3.74 -6.90
N TYR A 139 -1.53 -3.94 -7.00
CA TYR A 139 -2.51 -3.35 -6.09
C TYR A 139 -3.31 -4.44 -5.40
N ILE A 140 -3.27 -4.48 -4.07
CA ILE A 140 -3.96 -5.46 -3.25
C ILE A 140 -4.81 -4.72 -2.23
N VAL A 141 -6.09 -5.07 -2.15
CA VAL A 141 -7.02 -4.59 -1.13
C VAL A 141 -7.20 -5.69 -0.11
N LEU A 142 -6.51 -5.57 1.03
CA LEU A 142 -6.69 -6.50 2.13
C LEU A 142 -8.07 -6.30 2.76
N THR A 143 -8.73 -7.41 3.01
CA THR A 143 -9.94 -7.45 3.82
C THR A 143 -9.85 -8.60 4.82
N ALA A 144 -10.73 -8.59 5.80
CA ALA A 144 -10.95 -9.68 6.73
C ALA A 144 -12.43 -9.67 7.16
N ASP A 145 -12.90 -10.76 7.76
CA ASP A 145 -14.24 -10.80 8.32
C ASP A 145 -14.42 -9.72 9.38
N ALA A 146 -15.64 -9.17 9.50
CA ALA A 146 -15.94 -8.06 10.40
C ALA A 146 -15.51 -8.34 11.84
N ASP A 147 -15.83 -9.52 12.34
CA ASP A 147 -15.48 -9.96 13.71
C ASP A 147 -13.96 -10.03 13.91
N GLU A 148 -13.22 -10.42 12.89
CA GLU A 148 -11.76 -10.48 12.94
C GLU A 148 -11.13 -9.09 12.96
N ILE A 149 -11.65 -8.15 12.16
CA ILE A 149 -11.23 -6.75 12.17
C ILE A 149 -11.48 -6.15 13.56
N GLU A 150 -12.69 -6.32 14.08
CA GLU A 150 -13.06 -5.82 15.40
C GLU A 150 -12.17 -6.43 16.49
N ARG A 151 -11.95 -7.74 16.48
CA ARG A 151 -11.07 -8.44 17.42
C ARG A 151 -9.64 -7.88 17.40
N ARG A 152 -9.08 -7.65 16.20
CA ARG A 152 -7.73 -7.08 16.02
C ARG A 152 -7.63 -5.66 16.55
N ILE A 153 -8.65 -4.82 16.29
CA ILE A 153 -8.71 -3.43 16.76
C ILE A 153 -8.83 -3.39 18.28
N ARG A 154 -9.74 -4.18 18.88
CA ARG A 154 -9.90 -4.27 20.35
C ARG A 154 -8.61 -4.70 21.03
N ARG A 155 -7.88 -5.68 20.45
CA ARG A 155 -6.59 -6.12 21.01
C ARG A 155 -5.53 -5.03 21.03
N ARG A 156 -5.60 -4.04 20.10
CA ARG A 156 -4.69 -2.88 20.07
C ARG A 156 -5.14 -1.75 21.00
N GLY A 157 -6.37 -1.76 21.47
CA GLY A 157 -6.93 -0.70 22.32
C GLY A 157 -7.59 0.44 21.53
N ASP A 158 -7.65 0.38 20.20
CA ASP A 158 -8.13 1.44 19.30
C ASP A 158 -9.64 1.33 19.03
N THR A 159 -10.45 1.10 20.08
CA THR A 159 -11.88 0.73 19.93
C THR A 159 -12.71 1.76 19.16
N ASP A 160 -12.34 3.03 19.22
CA ASP A 160 -13.00 4.12 18.51
C ASP A 160 -12.90 4.01 16.98
N MET A 161 -11.92 3.22 16.50
CA MET A 161 -11.72 3.00 15.07
C MET A 161 -12.61 1.90 14.48
N ILE A 162 -13.35 1.13 15.28
CA ILE A 162 -14.13 -0.03 14.81
C ILE A 162 -15.18 0.39 13.79
N ALA A 163 -16.01 1.39 14.11
CA ALA A 163 -17.06 1.84 13.19
C ALA A 163 -16.48 2.33 11.86
N ARG A 164 -15.39 3.09 11.90
CA ARG A 164 -14.68 3.56 10.69
C ARG A 164 -14.10 2.40 9.89
N ALA A 165 -13.52 1.41 10.55
CA ALA A 165 -12.94 0.24 9.91
C ALA A 165 -13.98 -0.59 9.17
N LEU A 166 -15.13 -0.85 9.78
CA LEU A 166 -16.24 -1.60 9.17
C LEU A 166 -16.87 -0.82 8.00
N PHE A 167 -17.06 0.49 8.15
CA PHE A 167 -17.51 1.35 7.05
C PHE A 167 -16.53 1.29 5.85
N LEU A 168 -15.23 1.41 6.09
CA LEU A 168 -14.22 1.31 5.03
C LEU A 168 -14.17 -0.09 4.40
N LYS A 169 -14.38 -1.14 5.20
CA LYS A 169 -14.49 -2.50 4.65
C LYS A 169 -15.61 -2.59 3.62
N GLU A 170 -16.83 -2.19 3.99
CA GLU A 170 -17.97 -2.23 3.09
C GLU A 170 -17.75 -1.36 1.84
N LYS A 171 -17.23 -0.14 2.03
CA LYS A 171 -16.91 0.76 0.93
C LYS A 171 -15.91 0.14 -0.04
N LEU A 172 -14.76 -0.32 0.45
CA LEU A 172 -13.69 -0.86 -0.40
C LEU A 172 -14.09 -2.17 -1.09
N GLU A 173 -14.86 -3.03 -0.42
CA GLU A 173 -15.39 -4.25 -1.02
C GLU A 173 -16.49 -3.98 -2.06
N GLY A 174 -17.22 -2.87 -1.92
CA GLY A 174 -18.25 -2.45 -2.86
C GLY A 174 -17.74 -1.73 -4.11
N LEU A 175 -16.50 -1.23 -4.12
CA LEU A 175 -15.93 -0.51 -5.26
C LEU A 175 -15.66 -1.48 -6.44
N PRO A 176 -16.21 -1.20 -7.65
CA PRO A 176 -16.01 -2.05 -8.82
C PRO A 176 -14.54 -2.23 -9.19
N GLU A 177 -13.74 -1.17 -9.06
CA GLU A 177 -12.30 -1.17 -9.34
C GLU A 177 -11.50 -2.07 -8.40
N ASN A 178 -12.03 -2.42 -7.25
CA ASN A 178 -11.38 -3.30 -6.28
C ASN A 178 -11.71 -4.77 -6.45
N GLN A 179 -12.71 -5.15 -7.26
CA GLN A 179 -13.20 -6.53 -7.35
C GLN A 179 -12.14 -7.56 -7.74
N GLY A 180 -11.21 -7.18 -8.59
CA GLY A 180 -10.07 -8.04 -8.99
C GLY A 180 -8.88 -7.99 -8.03
N HIS A 181 -8.93 -7.16 -6.99
CA HIS A 181 -7.82 -6.86 -6.10
C HIS A 181 -8.05 -7.23 -4.64
N LEU A 182 -9.26 -7.72 -4.30
CA LEU A 182 -9.62 -8.11 -2.94
C LEU A 182 -8.89 -9.39 -2.50
N TYR A 183 -8.36 -9.37 -1.28
CA TYR A 183 -7.76 -10.53 -0.64
C TYR A 183 -8.20 -10.63 0.82
N ASN A 184 -8.97 -11.68 1.17
CA ASN A 184 -9.39 -11.95 2.55
C ASN A 184 -8.29 -12.70 3.31
N ASN A 185 -7.80 -12.09 4.39
CA ASN A 185 -6.74 -12.64 5.24
C ASN A 185 -7.23 -13.10 6.62
N THR A 186 -8.53 -13.36 6.79
CA THR A 186 -9.09 -13.87 8.04
C THR A 186 -8.37 -15.13 8.48
N GLY A 187 -7.90 -15.16 9.71
CA GLY A 187 -7.23 -16.31 10.31
C GLY A 187 -5.82 -16.60 9.77
N LYS A 188 -5.29 -15.80 8.86
CA LYS A 188 -3.98 -16.05 8.22
C LYS A 188 -2.87 -15.20 8.84
N THR A 189 -1.70 -15.78 8.91
CA THR A 189 -0.45 -15.08 9.23
C THR A 189 0.08 -14.33 7.99
N PRO A 190 0.94 -13.31 8.16
CA PRO A 190 1.57 -12.63 7.03
C PRO A 190 2.33 -13.57 6.09
N GLU A 191 3.00 -14.59 6.64
CA GLU A 191 3.75 -15.59 5.89
C GLU A 191 2.86 -16.49 5.05
N GLU A 192 1.67 -16.83 5.54
CA GLU A 192 0.65 -17.56 4.76
C GLU A 192 0.12 -16.70 3.64
N VAL A 193 -0.22 -15.44 3.92
CA VAL A 193 -0.66 -14.46 2.92
C VAL A 193 0.38 -14.30 1.80
N ILE A 194 1.66 -14.13 2.14
CA ILE A 194 2.75 -13.98 1.17
C ILE A 194 2.89 -15.23 0.28
N ARG A 195 2.70 -16.43 0.83
CA ARG A 195 2.76 -17.67 0.04
C ARG A 195 1.59 -17.84 -0.92
N GLU A 196 0.42 -17.31 -0.57
CA GLU A 196 -0.80 -17.41 -1.37
C GLU A 196 -0.93 -16.30 -2.43
N ILE A 197 -0.36 -15.12 -2.16
CA ILE A 197 -0.39 -14.02 -3.12
C ILE A 197 0.44 -14.38 -4.34
N VAL A 198 -0.23 -14.44 -5.48
CA VAL A 198 0.42 -14.53 -6.80
C VAL A 198 0.44 -13.12 -7.38
N PRO A 199 1.58 -12.41 -7.42
CA PRO A 199 1.63 -10.99 -7.79
C PRO A 199 0.98 -10.69 -9.13
N ALA A 200 1.10 -11.56 -10.12
CA ALA A 200 0.53 -11.38 -11.45
C ALA A 200 -1.01 -11.22 -11.44
N GLN A 201 -1.71 -11.76 -10.42
CA GLN A 201 -3.16 -11.62 -10.28
C GLN A 201 -3.58 -10.21 -9.83
N TYR A 202 -2.67 -9.48 -9.19
CA TYR A 202 -2.90 -8.16 -8.63
C TYR A 202 -2.23 -7.04 -9.43
N MET A 203 -1.69 -7.39 -10.60
CA MET A 203 -1.05 -6.41 -11.48
C MET A 203 -2.09 -5.50 -12.12
N VAL A 204 -1.90 -4.20 -11.97
CA VAL A 204 -2.75 -3.18 -12.58
C VAL A 204 -2.35 -3.00 -14.04
N GLN A 205 -3.34 -3.06 -14.93
CA GLN A 205 -3.11 -2.70 -16.33
C GLN A 205 -2.94 -1.17 -16.41
N LEU A 206 -1.77 -0.75 -16.86
CA LEU A 206 -1.48 0.67 -17.05
C LEU A 206 -1.91 1.10 -18.47
N PRO A 207 -2.36 2.34 -18.64
CA PRO A 207 -2.78 2.87 -19.95
C PRO A 207 -1.65 2.94 -20.98
#